data_e83e41e23fe6108a128b6b3c00c66786
#
_entry.id   e83e41e23fe6108a128b6b3c00c66786
#
_cell.length_a   1.000
_cell.length_b   1.000
_cell.length_c   1.000
_cell.angle_alpha   90.00
_cell.angle_beta   90.00
_cell.angle_gamma   90.00
#
_symmetry.space_group_name_H-M   'P 1'
#
loop_
_entity.id
_entity.type
_entity.pdbx_description
1 polymer ?
#
loop_
_entity_poly.entity_id
_entity_poly.type
_entity_poly.pdbx_seq_one_letter_code
_entity_poly.pdbx_strand_id
1 'polypeptide(L)'
;MKNVLVIGSTGQIGSELTMKLRNMIPEGNIVAGYIPGAEPKGILLESGPAAEANVKNAQQLADIVDKYHIDTIYNLAALLSAVAEAKPLLAWDIQMNGLINILEIAREKGCAVFTPSSIGSFGPNTPADNTPQDTIQRPRTMYGVTKVATELLSDYYFTKYGVDTRAVRFPGLISNVTLPGGGTTDYAVEIYYAAVKGEDFACPIQAGTFMDMTNSKPQKA
;
A
#
# COMPACT_ATOMS: atom_id res chain seq x y z
N MET A 1 -16.81 -5.22 8.24
CA MET A 1 -15.37 -5.55 8.35
C MET A 1 -15.17 -6.35 9.64
N LYS A 2 -14.94 -7.64 9.49
CA LYS A 2 -14.66 -8.57 10.60
C LYS A 2 -13.47 -9.48 10.25
N ASN A 3 -13.43 -9.99 9.02
CA ASN A 3 -12.37 -10.85 8.54
C ASN A 3 -11.59 -10.15 7.43
N VAL A 4 -10.32 -9.91 7.65
CA VAL A 4 -9.51 -9.02 6.81
C VAL A 4 -8.29 -9.75 6.28
N LEU A 5 -8.04 -9.62 4.97
CA LEU A 5 -6.76 -9.99 4.36
C LEU A 5 -5.93 -8.72 4.13
N VAL A 6 -4.75 -8.65 4.71
CA VAL A 6 -3.78 -7.56 4.48
C VAL A 6 -2.67 -8.08 3.57
N ILE A 7 -2.77 -7.84 2.27
CA ILE A 7 -1.75 -8.22 1.29
C ILE A 7 -0.59 -7.21 1.40
N GLY A 8 0.66 -7.71 1.47
CA GLY A 8 1.82 -6.87 1.77
C GLY A 8 1.96 -6.52 3.25
N SER A 9 1.51 -7.42 4.12
CA SER A 9 1.50 -7.27 5.58
C SER A 9 2.87 -7.08 6.22
N THR A 10 3.95 -7.43 5.54
CA THR A 10 5.33 -7.30 6.04
C THR A 10 5.99 -5.99 5.63
N GLY A 11 5.32 -5.17 4.82
CA GLY A 11 5.77 -3.83 4.45
C GLY A 11 5.52 -2.78 5.54
N GLN A 12 5.97 -1.55 5.29
CA GLN A 12 5.88 -0.42 6.21
C GLN A 12 4.45 -0.18 6.72
N ILE A 13 3.48 0.01 5.81
CA ILE A 13 2.07 0.22 6.19
C ILE A 13 1.48 -1.10 6.70
N GLY A 14 1.76 -2.21 6.02
CA GLY A 14 1.11 -3.49 6.26
C GLY A 14 1.37 -4.06 7.65
N SER A 15 2.58 -3.93 8.17
CA SER A 15 2.94 -4.45 9.49
C SER A 15 2.20 -3.71 10.61
N GLU A 16 2.18 -2.39 10.56
CA GLU A 16 1.48 -1.58 11.54
C GLU A 16 -0.05 -1.72 11.42
N LEU A 17 -0.58 -1.74 10.19
CA LEU A 17 -2.01 -1.93 9.95
C LEU A 17 -2.50 -3.28 10.44
N THR A 18 -1.78 -4.36 10.13
CA THR A 18 -2.16 -5.72 10.56
C THR A 18 -2.24 -5.81 12.09
N MET A 19 -1.24 -5.31 12.79
CA MET A 19 -1.22 -5.29 14.25
C MET A 19 -2.34 -4.42 14.82
N LYS A 20 -2.59 -3.26 14.21
CA LYS A 20 -3.68 -2.38 14.65
C LYS A 20 -5.05 -3.04 14.47
N LEU A 21 -5.28 -3.69 13.33
CA LEU A 21 -6.55 -4.40 13.06
C LEU A 21 -6.76 -5.57 14.02
N ARG A 22 -5.73 -6.36 14.32
CA ARG A 22 -5.81 -7.45 15.31
C ARG A 22 -6.20 -6.94 16.70
N ASN A 23 -5.68 -5.79 17.09
CA ASN A 23 -6.05 -5.16 18.36
C ASN A 23 -7.48 -4.57 18.36
N MET A 24 -7.95 -4.08 17.21
CA MET A 24 -9.27 -3.47 17.09
C MET A 24 -10.40 -4.48 16.90
N ILE A 25 -10.08 -5.62 16.31
CA ILE A 25 -11.05 -6.66 15.92
C ILE A 25 -10.55 -8.02 16.47
N PRO A 26 -10.49 -8.20 17.77
CA PRO A 26 -9.89 -9.40 18.38
C PRO A 26 -10.65 -10.70 18.04
N GLU A 27 -11.94 -10.61 17.73
CA GLU A 27 -12.79 -11.75 17.35
C GLU A 27 -12.79 -12.04 15.84
N GLY A 28 -12.02 -11.27 15.05
CA GLY A 28 -11.95 -11.41 13.60
C GLY A 28 -10.73 -12.19 13.12
N ASN A 29 -10.81 -12.68 11.89
CA ASN A 29 -9.64 -13.24 11.21
C ASN A 29 -8.88 -12.12 10.50
N ILE A 30 -7.76 -11.67 11.06
CA ILE A 30 -6.88 -10.69 10.42
C ILE A 30 -5.66 -11.43 9.87
N VAL A 31 -5.74 -11.78 8.59
CA VAL A 31 -4.74 -12.61 7.89
C VAL A 31 -3.61 -11.73 7.36
N ALA A 32 -2.39 -12.02 7.81
CA ALA A 32 -1.17 -11.39 7.28
C ALA A 32 -0.79 -12.04 5.95
N GLY A 33 -1.10 -11.37 4.83
CA GLY A 33 -0.76 -11.80 3.48
C GLY A 33 0.67 -11.42 3.12
N TYR A 34 1.49 -12.38 2.70
CA TYR A 34 2.90 -12.20 2.36
C TYR A 34 3.28 -12.92 1.07
N ILE A 35 4.47 -12.68 0.55
CA ILE A 35 5.06 -13.44 -0.56
C ILE A 35 6.31 -14.19 -0.09
N PRO A 36 6.73 -15.29 -0.76
CA PRO A 36 7.96 -16.02 -0.44
C PRO A 36 9.17 -15.08 -0.35
N GLY A 37 9.96 -15.24 0.71
CA GLY A 37 11.10 -14.38 1.04
C GLY A 37 10.77 -13.12 1.84
N ALA A 38 9.48 -12.87 2.09
CA ALA A 38 8.98 -11.77 2.93
C ALA A 38 7.98 -12.28 3.97
N GLU A 39 8.24 -13.45 4.57
CA GLU A 39 7.40 -14.07 5.59
C GLU A 39 7.33 -13.19 6.86
N PRO A 40 6.15 -13.10 7.51
CA PRO A 40 6.04 -12.40 8.78
C PRO A 40 6.89 -13.06 9.86
N LYS A 41 7.42 -12.25 10.80
CA LYS A 41 8.27 -12.71 11.90
C LYS A 41 7.81 -12.11 13.23
N GLY A 42 8.24 -12.74 14.34
CA GLY A 42 7.94 -12.27 15.69
C GLY A 42 6.45 -12.06 15.91
N ILE A 43 6.11 -10.97 16.56
CA ILE A 43 4.73 -10.66 16.95
C ILE A 43 3.74 -10.67 15.77
N LEU A 44 4.16 -10.29 14.56
CA LEU A 44 3.30 -10.32 13.38
C LEU A 44 2.90 -11.75 12.98
N LEU A 45 3.79 -12.73 13.17
CA LEU A 45 3.50 -14.14 12.95
C LEU A 45 2.73 -14.76 14.13
N GLU A 46 3.14 -14.44 15.37
CA GLU A 46 2.63 -15.06 16.58
C GLU A 46 1.23 -14.60 16.97
N SER A 47 0.84 -13.39 16.60
CA SER A 47 -0.43 -12.76 17.03
C SER A 47 -1.65 -13.13 16.19
N GLY A 48 -1.51 -13.94 15.12
CA GLY A 48 -2.66 -14.33 14.30
C GLY A 48 -2.31 -15.00 12.98
N PRO A 49 -3.30 -15.33 12.15
CA PRO A 49 -3.10 -16.11 10.95
C PRO A 49 -2.23 -15.37 9.92
N ALA A 50 -1.48 -16.17 9.15
CA ALA A 50 -0.71 -15.71 8.01
C ALA A 50 -0.90 -16.64 6.80
N ALA A 51 -0.82 -16.09 5.59
CA ALA A 51 -0.95 -16.88 4.37
C ALA A 51 -0.09 -16.27 3.25
N GLU A 52 0.45 -17.12 2.37
CA GLU A 52 1.07 -16.67 1.15
C GLU A 52 0.01 -16.08 0.21
N ALA A 53 0.12 -14.80 -0.14
CA ALA A 53 -0.86 -14.03 -0.88
C ALA A 53 -0.19 -13.28 -2.05
N ASN A 54 0.06 -14.00 -3.13
CA ASN A 54 0.63 -13.41 -4.34
C ASN A 54 -0.50 -12.82 -5.20
N VAL A 55 -0.49 -11.50 -5.39
CA VAL A 55 -1.52 -10.81 -6.20
C VAL A 55 -1.62 -11.29 -7.64
N LYS A 56 -0.58 -11.93 -8.18
CA LYS A 56 -0.59 -12.51 -9.51
C LYS A 56 -1.25 -13.90 -9.58
N ASN A 57 -1.58 -14.49 -8.45
CA ASN A 57 -2.22 -15.80 -8.38
C ASN A 57 -3.65 -15.65 -7.86
N ALA A 58 -4.59 -15.45 -8.79
CA ALA A 58 -6.01 -15.25 -8.46
C ALA A 58 -6.61 -16.45 -7.68
N GLN A 59 -6.25 -17.69 -8.04
CA GLN A 59 -6.78 -18.88 -7.37
C GLN A 59 -6.30 -18.93 -5.90
N GLN A 60 -5.02 -18.69 -5.64
CA GLN A 60 -4.48 -18.64 -4.28
C GLN A 60 -5.19 -17.59 -3.42
N LEU A 61 -5.46 -16.40 -3.98
CA LEU A 61 -6.19 -15.36 -3.27
C LEU A 61 -7.64 -15.75 -3.00
N ALA A 62 -8.32 -16.36 -3.97
CA ALA A 62 -9.69 -16.86 -3.79
C ALA A 62 -9.77 -17.92 -2.69
N ASP A 63 -8.82 -18.85 -2.65
CA ASP A 63 -8.74 -19.90 -1.61
C ASP A 63 -8.54 -19.29 -0.22
N ILE A 64 -7.74 -18.22 -0.09
CA ILE A 64 -7.57 -17.49 1.17
C ILE A 64 -8.88 -16.81 1.59
N VAL A 65 -9.56 -16.15 0.65
CA VAL A 65 -10.84 -15.48 0.90
C VAL A 65 -11.86 -16.48 1.42
N ASP A 66 -11.99 -17.63 0.80
CA ASP A 66 -12.91 -18.68 1.21
C ASP A 66 -12.52 -19.32 2.58
N LYS A 67 -11.25 -19.68 2.73
CA LYS A 67 -10.72 -20.33 3.94
C LYS A 67 -10.92 -19.50 5.21
N TYR A 68 -10.70 -18.19 5.12
CA TYR A 68 -10.77 -17.30 6.28
C TYR A 68 -12.05 -16.46 6.31
N HIS A 69 -12.98 -16.69 5.39
CA HIS A 69 -14.24 -15.95 5.24
C HIS A 69 -14.01 -14.43 5.16
N ILE A 70 -13.04 -14.03 4.34
CA ILE A 70 -12.62 -12.62 4.21
C ILE A 70 -13.77 -11.77 3.67
N ASP A 71 -14.05 -10.67 4.35
CA ASP A 71 -15.03 -9.67 3.95
C ASP A 71 -14.39 -8.36 3.45
N THR A 72 -13.09 -8.18 3.74
CA THR A 72 -12.35 -6.95 3.40
C THR A 72 -10.91 -7.27 3.02
N ILE A 73 -10.44 -6.72 1.90
CA ILE A 73 -9.07 -6.88 1.40
C ILE A 73 -8.36 -5.54 1.43
N TYR A 74 -7.26 -5.44 2.15
CA TYR A 74 -6.30 -4.34 2.04
C TYR A 74 -5.18 -4.74 1.08
N ASN A 75 -5.21 -4.18 -0.12
CA ASN A 75 -4.18 -4.42 -1.13
C ASN A 75 -3.05 -3.40 -1.00
N LEU A 76 -1.99 -3.76 -0.29
CA LEU A 76 -0.81 -2.93 -0.12
C LEU A 76 0.36 -3.39 -1.02
N ALA A 77 0.13 -4.37 -1.90
CA ALA A 77 1.15 -4.87 -2.81
C ALA A 77 1.49 -3.81 -3.88
N ALA A 78 2.72 -3.34 -3.85
CA ALA A 78 3.23 -2.38 -4.81
C ALA A 78 4.76 -2.43 -4.88
N LEU A 79 5.33 -2.10 -6.04
CA LEU A 79 6.71 -1.67 -6.13
C LEU A 79 6.78 -0.16 -5.89
N LEU A 80 7.69 0.27 -5.02
CA LEU A 80 7.87 1.70 -4.71
C LEU A 80 8.54 2.44 -5.87
N SER A 81 8.49 3.77 -5.82
CA SER A 81 8.81 4.67 -6.94
C SER A 81 10.11 4.33 -7.68
N ALA A 82 11.24 4.24 -6.98
CA ALA A 82 12.53 3.97 -7.60
C ALA A 82 12.61 2.57 -8.21
N VAL A 83 12.06 1.56 -7.51
CA VAL A 83 12.03 0.18 -8.01
C VAL A 83 11.07 0.04 -9.19
N ALA A 84 9.95 0.75 -9.17
CA ALA A 84 8.99 0.76 -10.28
C ALA A 84 9.60 1.38 -11.56
N GLU A 85 10.40 2.43 -11.44
CA GLU A 85 11.14 2.99 -12.59
C GLU A 85 12.21 2.04 -13.13
N ALA A 86 12.92 1.34 -12.26
CA ALA A 86 13.92 0.35 -12.67
C ALA A 86 13.29 -0.90 -13.33
N LYS A 87 12.03 -1.24 -12.98
CA LYS A 87 11.33 -2.45 -13.43
C LYS A 87 9.87 -2.14 -13.82
N PRO A 88 9.62 -1.30 -14.85
CA PRO A 88 8.29 -0.76 -15.12
C PRO A 88 7.25 -1.82 -15.49
N LEU A 89 7.62 -2.84 -16.26
CA LEU A 89 6.69 -3.91 -16.63
C LEU A 89 6.31 -4.79 -15.43
N LEU A 90 7.25 -5.03 -14.51
CA LEU A 90 6.96 -5.76 -13.27
C LEU A 90 6.07 -4.93 -12.34
N ALA A 91 6.30 -3.62 -12.28
CA ALA A 91 5.45 -2.71 -11.52
C ALA A 91 4.01 -2.74 -12.04
N TRP A 92 3.84 -2.67 -13.36
CA TRP A 92 2.53 -2.80 -14.00
C TRP A 92 1.87 -4.13 -13.66
N ASP A 93 2.59 -5.24 -13.84
CA ASP A 93 2.05 -6.58 -13.61
C ASP A 93 1.55 -6.77 -12.16
N ILE A 94 2.35 -6.36 -11.18
CA ILE A 94 1.97 -6.46 -9.77
C ILE A 94 0.81 -5.51 -9.44
N GLN A 95 0.90 -4.24 -9.84
CA GLN A 95 -0.04 -3.21 -9.39
C GLN A 95 -1.35 -3.20 -10.18
N MET A 96 -1.33 -3.53 -11.48
CA MET A 96 -2.53 -3.50 -12.31
C MET A 96 -3.15 -4.87 -12.50
N ASN A 97 -2.40 -5.88 -12.97
CA ASN A 97 -2.94 -7.22 -13.12
C ASN A 97 -3.29 -7.82 -11.74
N GLY A 98 -2.45 -7.56 -10.73
CA GLY A 98 -2.74 -7.94 -9.35
C GLY A 98 -4.00 -7.27 -8.78
N LEU A 99 -4.23 -6.00 -9.07
CA LEU A 99 -5.45 -5.30 -8.67
C LEU A 99 -6.69 -5.88 -9.36
N ILE A 100 -6.62 -6.16 -10.66
CA ILE A 100 -7.73 -6.79 -11.41
C ILE A 100 -8.11 -8.13 -10.77
N ASN A 101 -7.14 -8.97 -10.43
CA ASN A 101 -7.42 -10.24 -9.75
C ASN A 101 -8.17 -10.03 -8.43
N ILE A 102 -7.75 -9.05 -7.61
CA ILE A 102 -8.39 -8.73 -6.34
C ILE A 102 -9.80 -8.19 -6.55
N LEU A 103 -10.00 -7.29 -7.50
CA LEU A 103 -11.30 -6.69 -7.79
C LEU A 103 -12.30 -7.71 -8.34
N GLU A 104 -11.85 -8.66 -9.19
CA GLU A 104 -12.71 -9.76 -9.66
C GLU A 104 -13.11 -10.70 -8.51
N ILE A 105 -12.16 -11.07 -7.64
CA ILE A 105 -12.46 -11.85 -6.44
C ILE A 105 -13.44 -11.11 -5.53
N ALA A 106 -13.22 -9.82 -5.32
CA ALA A 106 -14.10 -8.98 -4.50
C ALA A 106 -15.52 -8.90 -5.09
N ARG A 107 -15.64 -8.77 -6.42
CA ARG A 107 -16.92 -8.80 -7.13
C ARG A 107 -17.65 -10.13 -6.96
N GLU A 108 -16.94 -11.24 -7.05
CA GLU A 108 -17.53 -12.58 -6.95
C GLU A 108 -17.88 -12.98 -5.52
N LYS A 109 -17.05 -12.59 -4.55
CA LYS A 109 -17.16 -13.00 -3.14
C LYS A 109 -17.83 -11.94 -2.24
N GLY A 110 -18.12 -10.75 -2.76
CA GLY A 110 -18.74 -9.66 -1.99
C GLY A 110 -17.80 -8.98 -0.98
N CYS A 111 -16.50 -8.95 -1.24
CA CYS A 111 -15.53 -8.29 -0.36
C CYS A 111 -15.46 -6.79 -0.64
N ALA A 112 -15.19 -6.00 0.41
CA ALA A 112 -14.71 -4.63 0.24
C ALA A 112 -13.20 -4.62 -0.05
N VAL A 113 -12.73 -3.62 -0.82
CA VAL A 113 -11.33 -3.49 -1.20
C VAL A 113 -10.81 -2.10 -0.84
N PHE A 114 -9.70 -2.05 -0.12
CA PHE A 114 -8.92 -0.84 0.07
C PHE A 114 -7.59 -0.97 -0.68
N THR A 115 -7.31 -0.04 -1.60
CA THR A 115 -6.02 0.03 -2.29
C THR A 115 -5.47 1.45 -2.19
N PRO A 116 -4.31 1.69 -1.55
CA PRO A 116 -3.79 3.04 -1.37
C PRO A 116 -3.34 3.65 -2.68
N SER A 117 -3.76 4.90 -2.91
CA SER A 117 -3.15 5.80 -3.87
C SER A 117 -2.00 6.59 -3.21
N SER A 118 -1.52 7.61 -3.87
CA SER A 118 -0.35 8.39 -3.45
C SER A 118 -0.38 9.78 -4.06
N ILE A 119 0.25 10.76 -3.41
CA ILE A 119 0.59 12.04 -4.06
C ILE A 119 1.46 11.86 -5.32
N GLY A 120 2.10 10.70 -5.48
CA GLY A 120 2.76 10.30 -6.71
C GLY A 120 1.85 10.20 -7.95
N SER A 121 0.52 10.19 -7.77
CA SER A 121 -0.47 10.30 -8.84
C SER A 121 -0.53 11.70 -9.48
N PHE A 122 0.00 12.71 -8.82
CA PHE A 122 0.09 14.07 -9.32
C PHE A 122 1.24 14.23 -10.31
N GLY A 123 1.16 15.27 -11.12
CA GLY A 123 2.16 15.58 -12.13
C GLY A 123 2.48 17.09 -12.17
N PRO A 124 3.39 17.50 -13.07
CA PRO A 124 3.85 18.90 -13.13
C PRO A 124 2.76 19.94 -13.36
N ASN A 125 1.62 19.53 -13.89
CA ASN A 125 0.48 20.41 -14.18
C ASN A 125 -0.59 20.40 -13.06
N THR A 126 -0.38 19.63 -12.01
CA THR A 126 -1.22 19.65 -10.83
C THR A 126 -0.91 20.91 -10.01
N PRO A 127 -1.90 21.67 -9.52
CA PRO A 127 -1.64 22.81 -8.65
C PRO A 127 -0.82 22.36 -7.42
N ALA A 128 0.27 23.08 -7.13
CA ALA A 128 1.18 22.74 -6.03
C ALA A 128 0.62 23.13 -4.66
N ASP A 129 -0.14 24.23 -4.62
CA ASP A 129 -0.75 24.73 -3.38
C ASP A 129 -2.25 24.47 -3.37
N ASN A 130 -2.78 24.07 -2.22
CA ASN A 130 -4.20 23.78 -2.03
C ASN A 130 -4.76 22.85 -3.12
N THR A 131 -4.04 21.78 -3.44
CA THR A 131 -4.40 20.81 -4.48
C THR A 131 -5.83 20.30 -4.29
N PRO A 132 -6.76 20.54 -5.22
CA PRO A 132 -8.12 20.05 -5.11
C PRO A 132 -8.19 18.52 -5.17
N GLN A 133 -9.25 17.93 -4.60
CA GLN A 133 -9.50 16.49 -4.71
C GLN A 133 -9.64 16.07 -6.18
N ASP A 134 -10.44 16.83 -6.95
CA ASP A 134 -10.58 16.66 -8.40
C ASP A 134 -9.60 17.61 -9.11
N THR A 135 -8.55 17.04 -9.65
CA THR A 135 -7.45 17.78 -10.25
C THR A 135 -6.78 17.02 -11.39
N ILE A 136 -5.94 17.69 -12.14
CA ILE A 136 -5.18 17.09 -13.23
C ILE A 136 -4.15 16.10 -12.65
N GLN A 137 -4.27 14.83 -13.02
CA GLN A 137 -3.34 13.78 -12.70
C GLN A 137 -2.59 13.35 -13.96
N ARG A 138 -1.38 13.89 -14.17
CA ARG A 138 -0.49 13.52 -15.29
C ARG A 138 0.93 13.24 -14.78
N PRO A 139 1.09 12.17 -13.98
CA PRO A 139 2.42 11.79 -13.47
C PRO A 139 3.36 11.43 -14.62
N ARG A 140 4.66 11.50 -14.35
CA ARG A 140 5.72 11.14 -15.30
C ARG A 140 6.50 9.90 -14.90
N THR A 141 6.02 9.20 -13.87
CA THR A 141 6.64 7.97 -13.37
C THR A 141 5.72 6.78 -13.54
N MET A 142 6.27 5.58 -13.73
CA MET A 142 5.48 4.35 -13.81
C MET A 142 4.66 4.14 -12.54
N TYR A 143 5.25 4.42 -11.38
CA TYR A 143 4.53 4.38 -10.11
C TYR A 143 3.30 5.30 -10.10
N GLY A 144 3.47 6.55 -10.51
CA GLY A 144 2.35 7.49 -10.58
C GLY A 144 1.29 7.07 -11.59
N VAL A 145 1.69 6.59 -12.77
CA VAL A 145 0.77 6.07 -13.80
C VAL A 145 -0.08 4.94 -13.23
N THR A 146 0.52 3.97 -12.55
CA THR A 146 -0.24 2.87 -11.94
C THR A 146 -1.15 3.35 -10.80
N LYS A 147 -0.78 4.38 -10.04
CA LYS A 147 -1.65 4.94 -8.99
C LYS A 147 -2.88 5.63 -9.58
N VAL A 148 -2.74 6.42 -10.65
CA VAL A 148 -3.89 6.99 -11.37
C VAL A 148 -4.79 5.89 -11.93
N ALA A 149 -4.21 4.90 -12.59
CA ALA A 149 -4.96 3.77 -13.14
C ALA A 149 -5.68 2.97 -12.04
N THR A 150 -5.07 2.81 -10.86
CA THR A 150 -5.69 2.17 -9.68
C THR A 150 -6.94 2.92 -9.23
N GLU A 151 -6.90 4.25 -9.13
CA GLU A 151 -8.06 5.07 -8.75
C GLU A 151 -9.19 4.89 -9.76
N LEU A 152 -8.91 5.09 -11.06
CA LEU A 152 -9.89 4.97 -12.14
C LEU A 152 -10.50 3.56 -12.22
N LEU A 153 -9.70 2.52 -12.06
CA LEU A 153 -10.18 1.14 -12.09
C LEU A 153 -11.06 0.82 -10.87
N SER A 154 -10.69 1.33 -9.70
CA SER A 154 -11.50 1.19 -8.48
C SER A 154 -12.86 1.88 -8.62
N ASP A 155 -12.90 3.09 -9.14
CA ASP A 155 -14.14 3.83 -9.43
C ASP A 155 -15.00 3.09 -10.47
N TYR A 156 -14.39 2.50 -11.49
CA TYR A 156 -15.10 1.69 -12.48
C TYR A 156 -15.76 0.47 -11.82
N TYR A 157 -15.04 -0.28 -10.98
CA TYR A 157 -15.61 -1.45 -10.30
C TYR A 157 -16.72 -1.08 -9.31
N PHE A 158 -16.57 0.03 -8.61
CA PHE A 158 -17.63 0.56 -7.75
C PHE A 158 -18.88 0.90 -8.58
N THR A 159 -18.72 1.70 -9.63
CA THR A 159 -19.86 2.20 -10.43
C THR A 159 -20.54 1.09 -11.23
N LYS A 160 -19.74 0.19 -11.82
CA LYS A 160 -20.22 -0.84 -12.74
C LYS A 160 -20.76 -2.08 -12.03
N TYR A 161 -20.08 -2.50 -10.96
CA TYR A 161 -20.33 -3.78 -10.32
C TYR A 161 -20.74 -3.65 -8.84
N GLY A 162 -20.72 -2.46 -8.27
CA GLY A 162 -21.08 -2.23 -6.87
C GLY A 162 -20.06 -2.75 -5.86
N VAL A 163 -18.81 -2.99 -6.27
CA VAL A 163 -17.74 -3.40 -5.35
C VAL A 163 -17.40 -2.21 -4.45
N ASP A 164 -17.44 -2.38 -3.13
CA ASP A 164 -17.04 -1.33 -2.18
C ASP A 164 -15.52 -1.13 -2.26
N THR A 165 -15.09 -0.19 -3.10
CA THR A 165 -13.69 0.17 -3.28
C THR A 165 -13.39 1.49 -2.57
N ARG A 166 -12.26 1.55 -1.85
CA ARG A 166 -11.82 2.75 -1.14
C ARG A 166 -10.34 2.98 -1.31
N ALA A 167 -9.94 4.24 -1.38
CA ALA A 167 -8.55 4.65 -1.51
C ALA A 167 -8.26 5.93 -0.71
N VAL A 168 -6.98 6.13 -0.41
CA VAL A 168 -6.44 7.39 0.15
C VAL A 168 -5.16 7.71 -0.61
N ARG A 169 -4.99 8.95 -1.04
CA ARG A 169 -3.72 9.45 -1.58
C ARG A 169 -2.79 9.75 -0.42
N PHE A 170 -1.92 8.80 -0.11
CA PHE A 170 -0.95 9.01 0.95
C PHE A 170 0.11 10.05 0.55
N PRO A 171 0.50 10.94 1.46
CA PRO A 171 1.71 11.74 1.37
C PRO A 171 2.95 10.87 1.63
N GLY A 172 4.12 11.46 1.79
CA GLY A 172 5.30 10.75 2.27
C GLY A 172 5.05 10.15 3.66
N LEU A 173 5.35 8.88 3.84
CA LEU A 173 5.13 8.18 5.11
C LEU A 173 6.45 8.00 5.85
N ILE A 174 6.44 8.33 7.14
CA ILE A 174 7.54 8.07 8.07
C ILE A 174 7.14 6.94 9.00
N SER A 175 7.93 5.88 9.05
CA SER A 175 7.77 4.76 9.97
C SER A 175 9.09 4.43 10.65
N ASN A 176 9.01 3.92 11.88
CA ASN A 176 10.14 3.44 12.64
C ASN A 176 10.12 1.90 12.86
N VAL A 177 9.15 1.22 12.27
CA VAL A 177 8.96 -0.24 12.43
C VAL A 177 9.68 -1.01 11.33
N THR A 178 9.64 -0.50 10.11
CA THR A 178 10.24 -1.15 8.94
C THR A 178 11.32 -0.26 8.36
N LEU A 179 12.42 -0.86 7.93
CA LEU A 179 13.50 -0.15 7.24
C LEU A 179 12.99 0.48 5.92
N PRO A 180 13.63 1.60 5.48
CA PRO A 180 13.38 2.18 4.17
C PRO A 180 13.45 1.15 3.04
N GLY A 181 12.52 1.21 2.09
CA GLY A 181 12.33 0.20 1.05
C GLY A 181 12.49 0.70 -0.39
N GLY A 182 13.05 1.88 -0.61
CA GLY A 182 13.25 2.50 -1.94
C GLY A 182 12.11 3.45 -2.36
N GLY A 183 11.44 4.06 -1.41
CA GLY A 183 10.52 5.18 -1.64
C GLY A 183 11.28 6.51 -1.78
N THR A 184 10.74 7.44 -2.58
CA THR A 184 11.36 8.76 -2.78
C THR A 184 11.40 9.63 -1.53
N THR A 185 10.65 9.29 -0.49
CA THR A 185 10.58 9.99 0.80
C THR A 185 11.35 9.29 1.91
N ASP A 186 11.98 8.16 1.62
CA ASP A 186 12.70 7.35 2.60
C ASP A 186 13.90 8.09 3.21
N TYR A 187 14.46 9.09 2.51
CA TYR A 187 15.52 9.95 3.02
C TYR A 187 15.20 10.55 4.39
N ALA A 188 13.92 10.84 4.66
CA ALA A 188 13.47 11.40 5.94
C ALA A 188 13.62 10.41 7.11
N VAL A 189 13.77 9.13 6.82
CA VAL A 189 14.05 8.07 7.80
C VAL A 189 15.53 7.69 7.76
N GLU A 190 16.11 7.57 6.58
CA GLU A 190 17.52 7.19 6.35
C GLU A 190 18.49 8.14 7.05
N ILE A 191 18.19 9.45 7.05
CA ILE A 191 19.02 10.46 7.71
C ILE A 191 19.20 10.19 9.21
N TYR A 192 18.16 9.66 9.90
CA TYR A 192 18.26 9.30 11.31
C TYR A 192 19.15 8.08 11.52
N TYR A 193 19.08 7.09 10.64
CA TYR A 193 19.95 5.92 10.70
C TYR A 193 21.43 6.30 10.48
N ALA A 194 21.70 7.16 9.49
CA ALA A 194 23.05 7.68 9.26
C ALA A 194 23.58 8.47 10.46
N ALA A 195 22.75 9.37 11.01
CA ALA A 195 23.13 10.16 12.18
C ALA A 195 23.47 9.30 13.42
N VAL A 196 22.66 8.27 13.69
CA VAL A 196 22.90 7.35 14.83
C VAL A 196 24.18 6.54 14.64
N LYS A 197 24.54 6.19 13.39
CA LYS A 197 25.76 5.46 13.06
C LYS A 197 26.99 6.37 12.95
N GLY A 198 26.83 7.69 12.92
CA GLY A 198 27.91 8.65 12.66
C GLY A 198 28.39 8.63 11.21
N GLU A 199 27.52 8.28 10.27
CA GLU A 199 27.77 8.22 8.83
C GLU A 199 27.38 9.53 8.16
N ASP A 200 28.10 9.93 7.10
CA ASP A 200 27.72 11.05 6.25
C ASP A 200 26.43 10.71 5.47
N PHE A 201 25.52 11.67 5.33
CA PHE A 201 24.29 11.50 4.58
C PHE A 201 24.12 12.57 3.51
N ALA A 202 24.07 12.16 2.25
CA ALA A 202 23.76 13.03 1.13
C ALA A 202 22.24 13.12 0.93
N CYS A 203 21.61 14.22 1.35
CA CYS A 203 20.18 14.42 1.17
C CYS A 203 19.85 14.58 -0.33
N PRO A 204 18.93 13.78 -0.91
CA PRO A 204 18.62 13.79 -2.34
C PRO A 204 17.76 14.98 -2.78
N ILE A 205 17.29 15.81 -1.84
CA ILE A 205 16.46 16.97 -2.13
C ILE A 205 17.17 18.28 -1.76
N GLN A 206 16.82 19.37 -2.46
CA GLN A 206 17.39 20.68 -2.18
C GLN A 206 16.88 21.24 -0.86
N ALA A 207 17.73 22.03 -0.18
CA ALA A 207 17.32 22.79 0.98
C ALA A 207 16.13 23.71 0.66
N GLY A 208 15.14 23.76 1.55
CA GLY A 208 13.94 24.58 1.37
C GLY A 208 12.83 23.92 0.53
N THR A 209 13.01 22.70 0.06
CA THR A 209 11.94 21.93 -0.59
C THR A 209 10.87 21.53 0.44
N PHE A 210 9.62 21.90 0.17
CA PHE A 210 8.48 21.45 0.98
C PHE A 210 7.99 20.11 0.46
N MET A 211 7.73 19.17 1.40
CA MET A 211 7.16 17.87 1.11
C MET A 211 6.14 17.51 2.18
N ASP A 212 4.96 17.09 1.73
CA ASP A 212 3.94 16.57 2.64
C ASP A 212 4.37 15.22 3.19
N MET A 213 4.50 15.15 4.51
CA MET A 213 4.92 13.97 5.24
C MET A 213 3.94 13.68 6.37
N THR A 214 3.69 12.41 6.64
CA THR A 214 2.94 11.98 7.82
C THR A 214 3.58 10.73 8.42
N ASN A 215 3.31 10.47 9.70
CA ASN A 215 3.70 9.22 10.30
C ASN A 215 2.61 8.16 10.10
N SER A 216 2.97 6.90 10.16
CA SER A 216 2.06 5.77 10.04
C SER A 216 1.15 5.58 11.26
N LYS A 217 1.44 6.28 12.38
CA LYS A 217 0.60 6.22 13.58
C LYS A 217 -0.48 7.29 13.52
N PRO A 218 -1.76 6.94 13.78
CA PRO A 218 -2.80 7.94 13.91
C PRO A 218 -2.44 8.91 15.05
N GLN A 219 -2.40 10.20 14.75
CA GLN A 219 -2.31 11.22 15.80
C GLN A 219 -3.57 11.08 16.67
N LYS A 220 -3.38 11.07 17.99
CA LYS A 220 -4.52 11.20 18.90
C LYS A 220 -5.11 12.59 18.66
N ALA A 221 -6.38 12.62 18.22
CA ALA A 221 -7.17 13.83 18.20
C ALA A 221 -7.38 14.36 19.63
#